data_c99d3198a655927029bbbf678f05400c
#
_entry.id   c99d3198a655927029bbbf678f05400c
#
_cell.length_a   1.000
_cell.length_b   1.000
_cell.length_c   1.000
_cell.angle_alpha   90.00
_cell.angle_beta   90.00
_cell.angle_gamma   90.00
#
_symmetry.space_group_name_H-M   'P 1'
#
loop_
_entity.id
_entity.type
_entity.pdbx_description
1 polymer ?
#
loop_
_entity_poly.entity_id
_entity_poly.type
_entity_poly.pdbx_seq_one_letter_code
_entity_poly.pdbx_strand_id
1 'polypeptide(L)'
;LNVGEIYNWFYTRVWIPDPEEVWKSAEIIRDYKEGDKTLRLKLEDETILEYPVDPKENKFPFLRNPDILVGENDLTALSYLHEPAVLHNLKVRFLESNHIYTYCGIVLVAINPYEQLPIYGQDVIYAYSGQNMGDMDPHIFAVAEEAYKQMAR
;
A
#
# COMPACT_ATOMS: atom_id res chain seq x y z
N LEU A 1 2.92 -15.63 -2.34
CA LEU A 1 3.15 -15.96 -3.75
C LEU A 1 4.47 -16.71 -3.83
N ASN A 2 4.42 -17.96 -4.30
CA ASN A 2 5.60 -18.77 -4.53
C ASN A 2 6.37 -18.16 -5.71
N VAL A 3 7.62 -17.83 -5.50
CA VAL A 3 8.56 -17.26 -6.49
C VAL A 3 8.70 -18.15 -7.75
N GLY A 4 8.30 -19.41 -7.69
CA GLY A 4 8.32 -20.34 -8.82
C GLY A 4 7.29 -20.10 -9.92
N GLU A 5 6.38 -19.15 -9.77
CA GLU A 5 5.29 -18.88 -10.73
C GLU A 5 5.52 -17.63 -11.60
N ILE A 6 6.58 -16.87 -11.37
CA ILE A 6 6.91 -15.71 -12.19
C ILE A 6 7.86 -16.13 -13.30
N TYR A 7 7.33 -16.43 -14.46
CA TYR A 7 8.12 -16.85 -15.64
C TYR A 7 8.88 -15.72 -16.34
N ASN A 8 8.58 -14.46 -16.00
CA ASN A 8 9.26 -13.29 -16.57
C ASN A 8 9.43 -12.21 -15.50
N TRP A 9 10.67 -12.05 -15.02
CA TRP A 9 11.02 -11.07 -13.98
C TRP A 9 11.39 -9.71 -14.56
N PHE A 10 11.65 -9.63 -15.87
CA PHE A 10 12.06 -8.41 -16.53
C PHE A 10 10.96 -7.35 -16.45
N TYR A 11 11.32 -6.11 -16.10
CA TYR A 11 10.43 -4.98 -15.83
C TYR A 11 9.49 -5.15 -14.61
N THR A 12 9.67 -6.17 -13.80
CA THR A 12 8.92 -6.30 -12.56
C THR A 12 9.42 -5.29 -11.54
N ARG A 13 8.51 -4.49 -10.98
CA ARG A 13 8.83 -3.55 -9.91
C ARG A 13 8.75 -4.21 -8.54
N VAL A 14 9.72 -3.86 -7.68
CA VAL A 14 9.89 -4.44 -6.35
C VAL A 14 10.22 -3.38 -5.32
N TRP A 15 10.08 -3.75 -4.05
CA TRP A 15 10.52 -2.97 -2.91
C TRP A 15 11.74 -3.62 -2.27
N ILE A 16 12.77 -2.83 -2.03
CA ILE A 16 13.96 -3.25 -1.28
C ILE A 16 14.13 -2.39 -0.02
N PRO A 17 14.67 -2.95 1.08
CA PRO A 17 14.97 -2.17 2.28
C PRO A 17 16.00 -1.08 1.98
N ASP A 18 15.78 0.10 2.57
CA ASP A 18 16.68 1.24 2.49
C ASP A 18 16.84 1.90 3.86
N PRO A 19 18.05 2.26 4.29
CA PRO A 19 18.28 2.82 5.62
C PRO A 19 17.72 4.23 5.82
N GLU A 20 17.49 5.00 4.76
CA GLU A 20 16.99 6.36 4.82
C GLU A 20 15.47 6.41 4.55
N GLU A 21 15.01 5.75 3.48
CA GLU A 21 13.61 5.77 3.07
C GLU A 21 12.78 4.60 3.63
N VAL A 22 13.42 3.68 4.38
CA VAL A 22 12.89 2.41 4.88
C VAL A 22 12.66 1.42 3.74
N TRP A 23 11.93 1.81 2.71
CA TRP A 23 11.69 1.03 1.50
C TRP A 23 11.94 1.89 0.26
N LYS A 24 12.69 1.34 -0.68
CA LYS A 24 13.01 1.97 -1.96
C LYS A 24 12.45 1.13 -3.11
N SER A 25 11.85 1.80 -4.07
CA SER A 25 11.35 1.15 -5.30
C SER A 25 12.50 0.84 -6.25
N ALA A 26 12.43 -0.33 -6.86
CA ALA A 26 13.39 -0.76 -7.88
C ALA A 26 12.68 -1.57 -8.98
N GLU A 27 13.30 -1.65 -10.14
CA GLU A 27 12.83 -2.43 -11.28
C GLU A 27 13.86 -3.52 -11.62
N ILE A 28 13.39 -4.75 -11.83
CA ILE A 28 14.25 -5.86 -12.24
C ILE A 28 14.56 -5.71 -13.72
N ILE A 29 15.86 -5.53 -14.05
CA ILE A 29 16.33 -5.29 -15.41
C ILE A 29 17.03 -6.51 -16.04
N ARG A 30 17.00 -7.64 -15.37
CA ARG A 30 17.54 -8.92 -15.87
C ARG A 30 16.70 -10.06 -15.32
N ASP A 31 16.32 -10.99 -16.21
CA ASP A 31 15.62 -12.20 -15.79
C ASP A 31 16.41 -13.02 -14.78
N TYR A 32 15.71 -13.46 -13.75
CA TYR A 32 16.25 -14.37 -12.77
C TYR A 32 16.36 -15.78 -13.35
N LYS A 33 17.50 -16.41 -13.13
CA LYS A 33 17.70 -17.82 -13.44
C LYS A 33 17.81 -18.61 -12.14
N GLU A 34 17.25 -19.78 -12.12
CA GLU A 34 17.34 -20.66 -10.95
C GLU A 34 18.80 -20.88 -10.56
N GLY A 35 19.12 -20.56 -9.30
CA GLY A 35 20.49 -20.61 -8.78
C GLY A 35 21.24 -19.29 -8.77
N ASP A 36 20.72 -18.23 -9.38
CA ASP A 36 21.32 -16.89 -9.27
C ASP A 36 21.29 -16.43 -7.80
N LYS A 37 22.38 -15.83 -7.36
CA LYS A 37 22.54 -15.29 -5.99
C LYS A 37 22.24 -13.80 -5.90
N THR A 38 22.04 -13.14 -7.04
CA THR A 38 21.74 -11.72 -7.12
C THR A 38 20.67 -11.44 -8.15
N LEU A 39 19.90 -10.38 -7.91
CA LEU A 39 19.04 -9.74 -8.90
C LEU A 39 19.65 -8.42 -9.32
N ARG A 40 19.61 -8.14 -10.61
CA ARG A 40 20.03 -6.85 -11.13
C ARG A 40 18.85 -5.90 -11.15
N LEU A 41 18.95 -4.85 -10.33
CA LEU A 41 17.90 -3.87 -10.12
C LEU A 41 18.32 -2.51 -10.65
N LYS A 42 17.35 -1.75 -11.14
CA LYS A 42 17.47 -0.34 -11.48
C LYS A 42 16.61 0.47 -10.51
N LEU A 43 17.20 1.42 -9.82
CA LEU A 43 16.52 2.35 -8.93
C LEU A 43 15.86 3.49 -9.71
N GLU A 44 15.03 4.30 -9.03
CA GLU A 44 14.36 5.46 -9.64
C GLU A 44 15.33 6.56 -10.11
N ASP A 45 16.50 6.66 -9.48
CA ASP A 45 17.61 7.55 -9.87
C ASP A 45 18.48 6.97 -11.00
N GLU A 46 18.03 5.88 -11.64
CA GLU A 46 18.73 5.12 -12.68
C GLU A 46 19.97 4.37 -12.21
N THR A 47 20.31 4.38 -10.94
CA THR A 47 21.40 3.59 -10.37
C THR A 47 21.13 2.10 -10.53
N ILE A 48 22.15 1.35 -10.97
CA ILE A 48 22.08 -0.10 -11.08
C ILE A 48 22.68 -0.76 -9.84
N LEU A 49 21.94 -1.67 -9.25
CA LEU A 49 22.30 -2.39 -8.03
C LEU A 49 22.24 -3.90 -8.26
N GLU A 50 23.26 -4.63 -7.79
CA GLU A 50 23.22 -6.09 -7.65
C GLU A 50 22.69 -6.43 -6.25
N TYR A 51 21.42 -6.83 -6.18
CA TYR A 51 20.73 -7.12 -4.92
C TYR A 51 20.87 -8.61 -4.56
N PRO A 52 21.40 -8.95 -3.38
CA PRO A 52 21.58 -10.34 -2.98
C PRO A 52 20.22 -11.01 -2.69
N VAL A 53 20.04 -12.22 -3.21
CA VAL A 53 18.89 -13.06 -2.96
C VAL A 53 19.32 -14.42 -2.42
N ASP A 54 18.51 -15.01 -1.57
CA ASP A 54 18.71 -16.38 -1.09
C ASP A 54 17.46 -17.23 -1.40
N PRO A 55 17.52 -18.05 -2.45
CA PRO A 55 16.41 -18.92 -2.82
C PRO A 55 16.08 -19.97 -1.75
N LYS A 56 17.07 -20.37 -0.94
CA LYS A 56 16.86 -21.38 0.11
C LYS A 56 16.10 -20.82 1.30
N GLU A 57 16.33 -19.56 1.63
CA GLU A 57 15.64 -18.84 2.71
C GLU A 57 14.44 -18.04 2.21
N ASN A 58 14.09 -18.16 0.92
CA ASN A 58 13.02 -17.38 0.27
C ASN A 58 13.19 -15.85 0.46
N LYS A 59 14.45 -15.39 0.49
CA LYS A 59 14.79 -13.97 0.61
C LYS A 59 14.81 -13.31 -0.77
N PHE A 60 13.63 -12.86 -1.18
CA PHE A 60 13.43 -12.07 -2.39
C PHE A 60 12.82 -10.71 -2.03
N PRO A 61 13.00 -9.68 -2.87
CA PRO A 61 12.34 -8.40 -2.64
C PRO A 61 10.82 -8.54 -2.76
N PHE A 62 10.08 -7.66 -2.09
CA PHE A 62 8.62 -7.63 -2.18
C PHE A 62 8.16 -7.08 -3.52
N LEU A 63 7.15 -7.70 -4.12
CA LEU A 63 6.55 -7.21 -5.35
C LEU A 63 5.80 -5.89 -5.11
N ARG A 64 6.00 -4.92 -6.02
CA ARG A 64 5.27 -3.66 -5.99
C ARG A 64 3.94 -3.80 -6.73
N ASN A 65 2.87 -3.24 -6.14
CA ASN A 65 1.57 -3.17 -6.80
C ASN A 65 1.62 -2.31 -8.07
N PRO A 66 0.79 -2.62 -9.09
CA PRO A 66 0.60 -1.73 -10.24
C PRO A 66 0.14 -0.34 -9.78
N ASP A 67 0.56 0.70 -10.50
CA ASP A 67 0.26 2.09 -10.13
C ASP A 67 -1.25 2.37 -10.08
N ILE A 68 -2.05 1.65 -10.87
CA ILE A 68 -3.52 1.77 -10.85
C ILE A 68 -4.15 1.38 -9.51
N LEU A 69 -3.46 0.55 -8.71
CA LEU A 69 -3.92 0.14 -7.37
C LEU A 69 -3.34 1.00 -6.25
N VAL A 70 -2.46 1.94 -6.58
CA VAL A 70 -1.88 2.84 -5.57
C VAL A 70 -2.87 3.95 -5.24
N GLY A 71 -3.09 4.20 -3.95
CA GLY A 71 -4.05 5.20 -3.48
C GLY A 71 -5.46 4.64 -3.19
N GLU A 72 -5.63 3.32 -3.22
CA GLU A 72 -6.91 2.66 -2.89
C GLU A 72 -7.41 3.02 -1.48
N ASN A 73 -8.72 3.15 -1.37
CA ASN A 73 -9.41 3.42 -0.12
C ASN A 73 -9.33 2.25 0.89
N ASP A 74 -9.21 1.04 0.38
CA ASP A 74 -9.10 -0.19 1.17
C ASP A 74 -7.85 -0.98 0.76
N LEU A 75 -6.97 -1.21 1.73
CA LEU A 75 -5.74 -1.96 1.52
C LEU A 75 -5.97 -3.41 1.07
N THR A 76 -7.15 -3.97 1.33
CA THR A 76 -7.52 -5.31 0.86
C THR A 76 -7.73 -5.40 -0.66
N ALA A 77 -7.87 -4.25 -1.34
CA ALA A 77 -7.93 -4.17 -2.80
C ALA A 77 -6.56 -4.28 -3.48
N LEU A 78 -5.47 -4.17 -2.72
CA LEU A 78 -4.12 -4.31 -3.25
C LEU A 78 -3.83 -5.77 -3.65
N SER A 79 -3.15 -5.96 -4.79
CA SER A 79 -2.73 -7.31 -5.24
C SER A 79 -1.68 -7.92 -4.32
N TYR A 80 -0.79 -7.08 -3.78
CA TYR A 80 0.24 -7.48 -2.83
C TYR A 80 0.07 -6.67 -1.55
N LEU A 81 -0.21 -7.36 -0.43
CA LEU A 81 -0.41 -6.74 0.87
C LEU A 81 0.76 -7.13 1.79
N HIS A 82 1.67 -6.19 1.99
CA HIS A 82 2.85 -6.30 2.84
C HIS A 82 3.26 -4.89 3.31
N GLU A 83 4.20 -4.79 4.22
CA GLU A 83 4.60 -3.52 4.84
C GLU A 83 4.90 -2.40 3.84
N PRO A 84 5.81 -2.56 2.84
CA PRO A 84 6.09 -1.49 1.91
C PRO A 84 4.88 -1.07 1.06
N ALA A 85 3.99 -1.99 0.70
CA ALA A 85 2.77 -1.65 -0.03
C ALA A 85 1.81 -0.82 0.82
N VAL A 86 1.64 -1.17 2.08
CA VAL A 86 0.81 -0.41 3.04
C VAL A 86 1.36 1.00 3.22
N LEU A 87 2.65 1.12 3.54
CA LEU A 87 3.29 2.42 3.76
C LEU A 87 3.23 3.31 2.52
N HIS A 88 3.45 2.75 1.34
CA HIS A 88 3.37 3.49 0.09
C HIS A 88 1.95 3.98 -0.21
N ASN A 89 0.94 3.13 -0.05
CA ASN A 89 -0.46 3.51 -0.26
C ASN A 89 -0.89 4.62 0.70
N LEU A 90 -0.54 4.52 1.98
CA LEU A 90 -0.82 5.55 2.98
C LEU A 90 -0.12 6.87 2.65
N LYS A 91 1.15 6.81 2.24
CA LYS A 91 1.95 7.98 1.83
C LYS A 91 1.31 8.71 0.66
N VAL A 92 0.93 7.99 -0.40
CA VAL A 92 0.32 8.58 -1.59
C VAL A 92 -1.02 9.24 -1.24
N ARG A 93 -1.89 8.57 -0.52
CA ARG A 93 -3.17 9.12 -0.09
C ARG A 93 -3.03 10.39 0.75
N PHE A 94 -2.06 10.42 1.65
CA PHE A 94 -1.82 11.58 2.49
C PHE A 94 -1.20 12.75 1.70
N LEU A 95 -0.15 12.49 0.91
CA LEU A 95 0.56 13.56 0.19
C LEU A 95 -0.25 14.16 -0.97
N GLU A 96 -1.05 13.36 -1.67
CA GLU A 96 -1.81 13.83 -2.82
C GLU A 96 -3.16 14.47 -2.44
N SER A 97 -3.79 13.99 -1.38
CA SER A 97 -5.18 14.36 -1.06
C SER A 97 -5.46 14.66 0.41
N ASN A 98 -4.45 14.68 1.27
CA ASN A 98 -4.57 14.81 2.73
C ASN A 98 -5.53 13.78 3.36
N HIS A 99 -5.70 12.62 2.72
CA HIS A 99 -6.51 11.54 3.27
C HIS A 99 -5.76 10.87 4.42
N ILE A 100 -6.25 11.04 5.64
CA ILE A 100 -5.66 10.46 6.85
C ILE A 100 -6.26 9.10 7.23
N TYR A 101 -7.41 8.75 6.65
CA TYR A 101 -8.08 7.50 6.91
C TYR A 101 -8.00 6.55 5.73
N THR A 102 -7.74 5.27 6.00
CA THR A 102 -7.70 4.21 5.00
C THR A 102 -8.26 2.94 5.62
N TYR A 103 -9.12 2.21 4.90
CA TYR A 103 -9.58 0.91 5.37
C TYR A 103 -8.54 -0.18 5.19
N CYS A 104 -8.57 -1.16 6.08
CA CYS A 104 -8.01 -2.49 5.87
C CYS A 104 -9.10 -3.51 6.26
N GLY A 105 -10.03 -3.78 5.35
CA GLY A 105 -11.24 -4.51 5.64
C GLY A 105 -12.10 -3.80 6.71
N ILE A 106 -12.28 -4.43 7.86
CA ILE A 106 -13.04 -3.89 8.99
C ILE A 106 -12.23 -2.93 9.89
N VAL A 107 -10.93 -2.81 9.65
CA VAL A 107 -10.04 -1.95 10.43
C VAL A 107 -9.92 -0.59 9.74
N LEU A 108 -10.01 0.49 10.51
CA LEU A 108 -9.71 1.84 10.06
C LEU A 108 -8.30 2.22 10.50
N VAL A 109 -7.43 2.44 9.52
CA VAL A 109 -6.09 2.98 9.74
C VAL A 109 -6.16 4.50 9.72
N ALA A 110 -5.55 5.15 10.69
CA ALA A 110 -5.49 6.60 10.78
C ALA A 110 -4.06 7.10 10.88
N ILE A 111 -3.74 8.14 10.12
CA ILE A 111 -2.47 8.88 10.20
C ILE A 111 -2.73 10.15 10.99
N ASN A 112 -1.85 10.47 11.95
CA ASN A 112 -1.89 11.77 12.60
C ASN A 112 -1.26 12.83 11.68
N PRO A 113 -2.04 13.82 11.18
CA PRO A 113 -1.52 14.84 10.27
C PRO A 113 -0.73 15.94 10.98
N TYR A 114 -0.74 15.99 12.33
CA TYR A 114 -0.20 17.06 13.16
C TYR A 114 -0.71 18.48 12.81
N GLU A 115 -1.86 18.55 12.13
CA GLU A 115 -2.57 19.77 11.78
C GLU A 115 -4.08 19.56 11.84
N GLN A 116 -4.85 20.66 11.93
CA GLN A 116 -6.30 20.56 11.89
C GLN A 116 -6.79 20.47 10.45
N LEU A 117 -7.51 19.38 10.16
CA LEU A 117 -8.17 19.20 8.85
C LEU A 117 -9.66 19.53 8.97
N PRO A 118 -10.29 20.13 7.95
CA PRO A 118 -11.71 20.49 7.95
C PRO A 118 -12.60 19.28 7.61
N ILE A 119 -12.41 18.15 8.32
CA ILE A 119 -13.09 16.88 8.02
C ILE A 119 -14.06 16.44 9.13
N TYR A 120 -14.29 17.27 10.14
CA TYR A 120 -15.13 16.94 11.29
C TYR A 120 -16.31 17.91 11.49
N GLY A 121 -16.57 18.78 10.51
CA GLY A 121 -17.64 19.74 10.57
C GLY A 121 -19.02 19.12 10.52
N GLN A 122 -20.06 19.91 10.86
CA GLN A 122 -21.44 19.46 10.87
C GLN A 122 -21.92 19.00 9.49
N ASP A 123 -21.44 19.64 8.43
CA ASP A 123 -21.68 19.27 7.05
C ASP A 123 -21.16 17.88 6.71
N VAL A 124 -19.97 17.53 7.22
CA VAL A 124 -19.37 16.20 7.05
C VAL A 124 -20.16 15.15 7.83
N ILE A 125 -20.59 15.46 9.06
CA ILE A 125 -21.47 14.57 9.83
C ILE A 125 -22.75 14.24 9.05
N TYR A 126 -23.40 15.25 8.49
CA TYR A 126 -24.59 15.04 7.67
C TYR A 126 -24.33 14.23 6.41
N ALA A 127 -23.17 14.41 5.78
CA ALA A 127 -22.80 13.67 4.56
C ALA A 127 -22.68 12.16 4.82
N TYR A 128 -22.18 11.76 6.00
CA TYR A 128 -22.04 10.35 6.38
C TYR A 128 -23.27 9.73 7.00
N SER A 129 -24.20 10.53 7.50
CA SER A 129 -25.42 10.06 8.16
C SER A 129 -26.30 9.27 7.19
N GLY A 130 -26.70 8.06 7.56
CA GLY A 130 -27.53 7.16 6.76
C GLY A 130 -26.81 6.45 5.61
N GLN A 131 -25.55 6.79 5.34
CA GLN A 131 -24.77 6.19 4.24
C GLN A 131 -24.20 4.81 4.62
N ASN A 132 -23.90 3.98 3.62
CA ASN A 132 -23.18 2.74 3.83
C ASN A 132 -21.66 3.00 3.80
N MET A 133 -20.94 2.30 4.64
CA MET A 133 -19.48 2.46 4.77
C MET A 133 -18.74 2.27 3.44
N GLY A 134 -19.15 1.30 2.61
CA GLY A 134 -18.55 1.01 1.31
C GLY A 134 -18.80 2.05 0.22
N ASP A 135 -19.80 2.92 0.40
CA ASP A 135 -20.17 3.96 -0.59
C ASP A 135 -19.49 5.32 -0.30
N MET A 136 -18.79 5.41 0.82
CA MET A 136 -18.17 6.64 1.30
C MET A 136 -16.66 6.48 1.43
N ASP A 137 -15.93 7.61 1.36
CA ASP A 137 -14.51 7.63 1.65
C ASP A 137 -14.23 7.18 3.08
N PRO A 138 -13.08 6.53 3.34
CA PRO A 138 -12.70 6.11 4.69
C PRO A 138 -12.73 7.26 5.67
N HIS A 139 -13.52 7.12 6.75
CA HIS A 139 -13.66 8.11 7.79
C HIS A 139 -14.18 7.47 9.07
N ILE A 140 -13.83 8.04 10.23
CA ILE A 140 -14.35 7.56 11.53
C ILE A 140 -15.88 7.68 11.59
N PHE A 141 -16.48 8.65 10.90
CA PHE A 141 -17.93 8.81 10.85
C PHE A 141 -18.61 7.66 10.09
N ALA A 142 -17.98 7.11 9.05
CA ALA A 142 -18.52 5.93 8.38
C ALA A 142 -18.54 4.71 9.31
N VAL A 143 -17.51 4.54 10.11
CA VAL A 143 -17.43 3.46 11.12
C VAL A 143 -18.49 3.67 12.20
N ALA A 144 -18.68 4.90 12.67
CA ALA A 144 -19.68 5.24 13.68
C ALA A 144 -21.11 5.00 13.17
N GLU A 145 -21.39 5.40 11.92
CA GLU A 145 -22.71 5.17 11.30
C GLU A 145 -23.01 3.67 11.13
N GLU A 146 -22.03 2.88 10.71
CA GLU A 146 -22.20 1.43 10.61
C GLU A 146 -22.47 0.79 11.97
N ALA A 147 -21.72 1.19 13.00
CA ALA A 147 -21.94 0.72 14.36
C ALA A 147 -23.34 1.10 14.89
N TYR A 148 -23.79 2.33 14.61
CA TYR A 148 -25.13 2.79 14.98
C TYR A 148 -26.21 1.96 14.29
N LYS A 149 -26.10 1.70 13.00
CA LYS A 149 -27.05 0.87 12.26
C LYS A 149 -27.13 -0.56 12.79
N GLN A 150 -26.01 -1.14 13.18
CA GLN A 150 -25.99 -2.49 13.77
C GLN A 150 -26.64 -2.52 15.16
N MET A 151 -26.47 -1.47 15.95
CA MET A 151 -27.10 -1.35 17.26
C MET A 151 -28.64 -1.10 17.17
N ALA A 152 -29.08 -0.36 16.14
CA ALA A 152 -30.48 0.02 15.96
C ALA A 152 -31.33 -1.08 15.28
N ARG A 153 -30.74 -2.19 14.87
CA ARG A 153 -31.44 -3.39 14.37
C ARG A 153 -31.88 -4.28 15.52
#